data_19d753456f1f5595e12528df0080d7db
#
_entry.id   19d753456f1f5595e12528df0080d7db
#
_cell.length_a   1.000
_cell.length_b   1.000
_cell.length_c   1.000
_cell.angle_alpha   90.00
_cell.angle_beta   90.00
_cell.angle_gamma   90.00
#
_symmetry.space_group_name_H-M   'P 1'
#
loop_
_entity.id
_entity.type
_entity.pdbx_description
1 polymer ?
#
loop_
_entity_poly.entity_id
_entity_poly.type
_entity_poly.pdbx_seq_one_letter_code
_entity_poly.pdbx_strand_id
1 'polypeptide(L)'
;LDEIAQTAESFEQVPTIIVDIAGGTPANAALRYQQEHPEVKVYSGLCLPLLLAAVMGTPMEEAIKQAKENIAPVGKPTEDKATSNKKESHQSNELNKNAEVEPQTMHNVRIDERLIHGQVATMWTNALRLTRIMVVGDDIVKNDIQKTALKTACPHGVHLSILTAKGAARRINEGKYKGQTVLVLVKNPGVLRQMVDNGVNLPEINVGNMSTKADSRQVAKSVAITAEDVDNFNYLNEHGCHLYHQMVPAEDKEEFMELLKK
;
A
#
# COMPACT_ATOMS: atom_id res chain seq x y z
N LEU A 1 -33.07 10.86 1.71
CA LEU A 1 -33.56 11.49 0.47
C LEU A 1 -32.94 12.87 0.31
N ASP A 2 -32.99 13.70 1.35
CA ASP A 2 -32.54 15.10 1.34
C ASP A 2 -31.05 15.26 0.95
N GLU A 3 -30.17 14.36 1.41
CA GLU A 3 -28.75 14.39 1.04
C GLU A 3 -28.50 14.07 -0.45
N ILE A 4 -29.28 13.13 -1.02
CA ILE A 4 -29.18 12.80 -2.45
C ILE A 4 -29.68 14.00 -3.28
N ALA A 5 -30.81 14.61 -2.90
CA ALA A 5 -31.36 15.78 -3.58
C ALA A 5 -30.36 16.97 -3.53
N GLN A 6 -29.86 17.34 -2.34
CA GLN A 6 -28.88 18.41 -2.18
C GLN A 6 -27.61 18.20 -3.01
N THR A 7 -27.11 16.95 -3.02
CA THR A 7 -25.91 16.61 -3.78
C THR A 7 -26.19 16.66 -5.28
N ALA A 8 -27.30 16.11 -5.74
CA ALA A 8 -27.67 16.09 -7.15
C ALA A 8 -27.92 17.50 -7.71
N GLU A 9 -28.56 18.38 -6.95
CA GLU A 9 -28.80 19.78 -7.32
C GLU A 9 -27.52 20.62 -7.38
N SER A 10 -26.44 20.18 -6.74
CA SER A 10 -25.14 20.87 -6.79
C SER A 10 -24.39 20.67 -8.10
N PHE A 11 -24.80 19.74 -8.97
CA PHE A 11 -24.18 19.50 -10.27
C PHE A 11 -24.85 20.28 -11.38
N GLU A 12 -24.07 20.85 -12.30
CA GLU A 12 -24.57 21.52 -13.51
C GLU A 12 -25.17 20.56 -14.53
N GLN A 13 -24.89 19.26 -14.41
CA GLN A 13 -25.34 18.21 -15.33
C GLN A 13 -26.19 17.18 -14.58
N VAL A 14 -27.08 16.52 -15.31
CA VAL A 14 -27.89 15.43 -14.76
C VAL A 14 -26.98 14.31 -14.21
N PRO A 15 -27.02 14.04 -12.89
CA PRO A 15 -26.13 13.08 -12.29
C PRO A 15 -26.50 11.63 -12.61
N THR A 16 -25.51 10.76 -12.60
CA THR A 16 -25.70 9.31 -12.59
C THR A 16 -25.43 8.80 -11.17
N ILE A 17 -26.37 8.07 -10.59
CA ILE A 17 -26.25 7.52 -9.24
C ILE A 17 -25.83 6.06 -9.34
N ILE A 18 -24.74 5.68 -8.66
CA ILE A 18 -24.29 4.30 -8.58
C ILE A 18 -24.33 3.88 -7.10
N VAL A 19 -25.06 2.83 -6.81
CA VAL A 19 -25.23 2.25 -5.46
C VAL A 19 -24.55 0.89 -5.36
N ASP A 20 -24.25 0.47 -4.15
CA ASP A 20 -23.54 -0.80 -3.87
C ASP A 20 -24.38 -2.02 -4.22
N ILE A 21 -25.59 -2.11 -3.66
CA ILE A 21 -26.48 -3.28 -3.79
C ILE A 21 -27.93 -2.88 -4.11
N ALA A 22 -28.55 -3.59 -5.04
CA ALA A 22 -29.96 -3.41 -5.33
C ALA A 22 -30.82 -3.82 -4.12
N GLY A 23 -31.82 -2.98 -3.80
CA GLY A 23 -32.73 -3.21 -2.67
C GLY A 23 -32.19 -2.73 -1.32
N GLY A 24 -30.96 -2.28 -1.24
CA GLY A 24 -30.40 -1.61 -0.04
C GLY A 24 -31.04 -0.23 0.21
N THR A 25 -30.85 0.33 1.41
CA THR A 25 -31.38 1.66 1.77
C THR A 25 -30.95 2.75 0.81
N PRO A 26 -29.66 2.84 0.39
CA PRO A 26 -29.22 3.82 -0.60
C PRO A 26 -29.90 3.63 -1.96
N ALA A 27 -30.08 2.38 -2.43
CA ALA A 27 -30.73 2.09 -3.68
C ALA A 27 -32.21 2.52 -3.67
N ASN A 28 -32.91 2.21 -2.58
CA ASN A 28 -34.33 2.61 -2.43
C ASN A 28 -34.49 4.13 -2.36
N ALA A 29 -33.57 4.84 -1.73
CA ALA A 29 -33.53 6.30 -1.69
C ALA A 29 -33.28 6.89 -3.08
N ALA A 30 -32.29 6.35 -3.83
CA ALA A 30 -31.99 6.76 -5.19
C ALA A 30 -33.14 6.53 -6.16
N LEU A 31 -33.86 5.39 -6.04
CA LEU A 31 -35.03 5.10 -6.85
C LEU A 31 -36.23 6.03 -6.56
N ARG A 32 -36.40 6.47 -5.31
CA ARG A 32 -37.41 7.48 -4.97
C ARG A 32 -37.06 8.83 -5.60
N TYR A 33 -35.81 9.22 -5.53
CA TYR A 33 -35.31 10.44 -6.18
C TYR A 33 -35.52 10.39 -7.70
N GLN A 34 -35.22 9.25 -8.34
CA GLN A 34 -35.48 9.03 -9.77
C GLN A 34 -36.98 9.12 -10.16
N GLN A 35 -37.92 8.77 -9.28
CA GLN A 35 -39.34 8.93 -9.57
C GLN A 35 -39.75 10.38 -9.77
N GLU A 36 -39.10 11.31 -9.06
CA GLU A 36 -39.32 12.76 -9.18
C GLU A 36 -38.41 13.37 -10.27
N HIS A 37 -37.30 12.69 -10.64
CA HIS A 37 -36.30 13.11 -11.63
C HIS A 37 -36.05 12.01 -12.65
N PRO A 38 -36.95 11.77 -13.63
CA PRO A 38 -36.88 10.64 -14.56
C PRO A 38 -35.63 10.61 -15.45
N GLU A 39 -34.94 11.76 -15.62
CA GLU A 39 -33.71 11.92 -16.36
C GLU A 39 -32.50 11.29 -15.64
N VAL A 40 -32.56 11.14 -14.32
CA VAL A 40 -31.50 10.56 -13.49
C VAL A 40 -31.43 9.05 -13.68
N LYS A 41 -30.24 8.54 -13.97
CA LYS A 41 -30.01 7.09 -14.09
C LYS A 41 -29.44 6.53 -12.80
N VAL A 42 -30.01 5.40 -12.36
CA VAL A 42 -29.56 4.70 -11.14
C VAL A 42 -29.04 3.32 -11.52
N TYR A 43 -27.84 3.01 -11.10
CA TYR A 43 -27.16 1.71 -11.31
C TYR A 43 -26.80 1.08 -9.97
N SER A 44 -26.82 -0.25 -9.88
CA SER A 44 -26.33 -1.01 -8.73
C SER A 44 -25.09 -1.81 -9.06
N GLY A 45 -24.34 -2.24 -8.04
CA GLY A 45 -23.10 -3.00 -8.20
C GLY A 45 -21.86 -2.12 -8.20
N LEU A 46 -21.86 -1.08 -7.35
CA LEU A 46 -20.67 -0.22 -7.18
C LEU A 46 -19.46 -1.07 -6.85
N CYS A 47 -18.46 -1.00 -7.71
CA CYS A 47 -17.15 -1.58 -7.52
C CYS A 47 -16.10 -0.63 -8.10
N LEU A 48 -14.84 -0.79 -7.67
CA LEU A 48 -13.78 0.13 -8.07
C LEU A 48 -13.60 0.23 -9.61
N PRO A 49 -13.58 -0.87 -10.40
CA PRO A 49 -13.49 -0.78 -11.85
C PRO A 49 -14.63 0.03 -12.48
N LEU A 50 -15.87 -0.16 -12.01
CA LEU A 50 -17.02 0.58 -12.50
C LEU A 50 -16.92 2.07 -12.18
N LEU A 51 -16.52 2.40 -10.95
CA LEU A 51 -16.35 3.79 -10.53
C LEU A 51 -15.27 4.50 -11.32
N LEU A 52 -14.11 3.88 -11.51
CA LEU A 52 -13.00 4.45 -12.28
C LEU A 52 -13.41 4.70 -13.75
N ALA A 53 -14.07 3.73 -14.40
CA ALA A 53 -14.54 3.88 -15.77
C ALA A 53 -15.56 5.03 -15.89
N ALA A 54 -16.49 5.15 -14.95
CA ALA A 54 -17.48 6.21 -14.91
C ALA A 54 -16.83 7.61 -14.75
N VAL A 55 -15.87 7.74 -13.83
CA VAL A 55 -15.13 9.02 -13.60
C VAL A 55 -14.29 9.41 -14.82
N MET A 56 -13.77 8.43 -15.57
CA MET A 56 -13.02 8.67 -16.81
C MET A 56 -13.92 8.98 -18.02
N GLY A 57 -15.25 9.08 -17.84
CA GLY A 57 -16.19 9.41 -18.88
C GLY A 57 -16.55 8.26 -19.82
N THR A 58 -16.23 7.02 -19.45
CA THR A 58 -16.63 5.84 -20.22
C THR A 58 -18.16 5.71 -20.19
N PRO A 59 -18.84 5.48 -21.33
CA PRO A 59 -20.27 5.21 -21.35
C PRO A 59 -20.66 4.09 -20.37
N MET A 60 -21.72 4.26 -19.60
CA MET A 60 -22.06 3.37 -18.47
C MET A 60 -22.23 1.90 -18.88
N GLU A 61 -22.76 1.63 -20.07
CA GLU A 61 -22.93 0.26 -20.58
C GLU A 61 -21.57 -0.43 -20.79
N GLU A 62 -20.61 0.31 -21.32
CA GLU A 62 -19.25 -0.18 -21.52
C GLU A 62 -18.51 -0.30 -20.20
N ALA A 63 -18.68 0.65 -19.29
CA ALA A 63 -18.12 0.61 -17.94
C ALA A 63 -18.60 -0.62 -17.16
N ILE A 64 -19.89 -0.97 -17.27
CA ILE A 64 -20.47 -2.17 -16.67
C ILE A 64 -19.87 -3.44 -17.30
N LYS A 65 -19.69 -3.47 -18.62
CA LYS A 65 -19.06 -4.60 -19.30
C LYS A 65 -17.63 -4.82 -18.82
N GLN A 66 -16.82 -3.76 -18.80
CA GLN A 66 -15.45 -3.81 -18.32
C GLN A 66 -15.38 -4.22 -16.83
N ALA A 67 -16.29 -3.71 -15.99
CA ALA A 67 -16.35 -4.09 -14.58
C ALA A 67 -16.67 -5.58 -14.40
N LYS A 68 -17.59 -6.14 -15.20
CA LYS A 68 -17.91 -7.58 -15.17
C LYS A 68 -16.75 -8.45 -15.64
N GLU A 69 -15.99 -8.02 -16.64
CA GLU A 69 -14.79 -8.73 -17.12
C GLU A 69 -13.66 -8.75 -16.08
N ASN A 70 -13.61 -7.75 -15.22
CA ASN A 70 -12.66 -7.68 -14.10
C ASN A 70 -13.05 -8.54 -12.89
N ILE A 71 -14.29 -9.06 -12.85
CA ILE A 71 -14.74 -9.99 -11.81
C ILE A 71 -14.40 -11.41 -12.25
N ALA A 72 -13.16 -11.83 -11.99
CA ALA A 72 -12.65 -13.15 -12.35
C ALA A 72 -11.94 -13.81 -11.17
N PRO A 73 -11.86 -15.14 -11.12
CA PRO A 73 -11.04 -15.84 -10.13
C PRO A 73 -9.57 -15.44 -10.27
N VAL A 74 -9.00 -14.86 -9.23
CA VAL A 74 -7.57 -14.53 -9.21
C VAL A 74 -6.77 -15.82 -9.09
N GLY A 75 -5.93 -16.14 -10.08
CA GLY A 75 -5.02 -17.29 -10.03
C GLY A 75 -5.26 -18.41 -11.03
N LYS A 76 -6.18 -18.28 -11.99
CA LYS A 76 -6.20 -19.15 -13.17
C LYS A 76 -5.60 -18.40 -14.37
N PRO A 77 -4.62 -19.00 -15.09
CA PRO A 77 -4.16 -18.41 -16.35
C PRO A 77 -5.33 -18.40 -17.34
N THR A 78 -5.69 -17.24 -17.84
CA THR A 78 -6.46 -17.18 -19.09
C THR A 78 -5.56 -17.72 -20.19
N GLU A 79 -6.01 -18.76 -20.86
CA GLU A 79 -5.41 -19.24 -22.09
C GLU A 79 -5.58 -18.18 -23.17
N ASP A 80 -4.61 -17.28 -23.25
CA ASP A 80 -4.42 -16.48 -24.44
C ASP A 80 -3.18 -16.97 -25.19
N LYS A 81 -3.45 -17.26 -26.45
CA LYS A 81 -2.59 -17.94 -27.42
C LYS A 81 -1.17 -17.41 -27.41
N ALA A 82 -0.30 -18.35 -27.08
CA ALA A 82 1.14 -18.24 -27.11
C ALA A 82 1.69 -17.89 -28.48
N THR A 83 2.73 -17.08 -28.46
CA THR A 83 3.86 -17.30 -29.34
C THR A 83 5.06 -17.71 -28.49
N SER A 84 5.60 -18.85 -28.88
CA SER A 84 6.72 -19.55 -28.27
C SER A 84 7.98 -18.69 -28.14
N ASN A 85 8.71 -18.78 -27.03
CA ASN A 85 10.09 -19.24 -27.08
C ASN A 85 10.77 -19.34 -25.71
N LYS A 86 11.42 -20.50 -25.61
CA LYS A 86 12.61 -20.85 -24.80
C LYS A 86 12.50 -21.06 -23.28
N LYS A 87 12.51 -22.35 -22.97
CA LYS A 87 13.07 -22.94 -21.76
C LYS A 87 14.50 -22.45 -21.53
N GLU A 88 14.76 -21.89 -20.35
CA GLU A 88 16.10 -21.95 -19.79
C GLU A 88 16.06 -22.65 -18.42
N SER A 89 16.94 -23.60 -18.35
CA SER A 89 17.12 -24.62 -17.33
C SER A 89 17.50 -24.05 -15.96
N HIS A 90 16.87 -24.60 -14.91
CA HIS A 90 17.41 -24.53 -13.56
C HIS A 90 18.76 -25.24 -13.50
N GLN A 91 19.83 -24.48 -13.43
CA GLN A 91 21.09 -24.95 -12.88
C GLN A 91 21.19 -24.52 -11.43
N SER A 92 21.11 -25.51 -10.56
CA SER A 92 21.52 -25.40 -9.17
C SER A 92 23.02 -25.15 -9.12
N ASN A 93 23.41 -23.90 -8.91
CA ASN A 93 24.79 -23.58 -8.55
C ASN A 93 24.93 -23.74 -7.04
N GLU A 94 25.66 -24.77 -6.65
CA GLU A 94 26.32 -24.86 -5.34
C GLU A 94 27.31 -23.71 -5.23
N LEU A 95 26.92 -22.67 -4.50
CA LEU A 95 27.77 -21.52 -4.24
C LEU A 95 28.73 -21.80 -3.08
N ASN A 96 29.99 -21.72 -3.42
CA ASN A 96 31.17 -21.59 -2.58
C ASN A 96 30.91 -20.86 -1.26
N LYS A 97 31.18 -21.52 -0.14
CA LYS A 97 30.89 -21.06 1.23
C LYS A 97 31.88 -20.03 1.82
N ASN A 98 32.68 -19.34 1.03
CA ASN A 98 33.70 -18.39 1.52
C ASN A 98 33.80 -17.08 0.72
N ALA A 99 32.70 -16.49 0.25
CA ALA A 99 32.69 -15.10 -0.14
C ALA A 99 32.09 -14.28 1.00
N GLU A 100 32.77 -13.31 1.54
CA GLU A 100 32.20 -12.28 2.41
C GLU A 100 31.05 -11.64 1.65
N VAL A 101 29.82 -11.93 2.08
CA VAL A 101 28.62 -11.39 1.45
C VAL A 101 28.46 -9.97 1.97
N GLU A 102 28.75 -8.98 1.16
CA GLU A 102 28.45 -7.59 1.54
C GLU A 102 26.95 -7.44 1.88
N PRO A 103 26.63 -6.75 3.01
CA PRO A 103 25.27 -6.50 3.42
C PRO A 103 24.47 -5.82 2.31
N GLN A 104 23.23 -6.29 2.11
CA GLN A 104 22.35 -5.67 1.12
C GLN A 104 21.76 -4.37 1.67
N THR A 105 21.92 -3.27 0.92
CA THR A 105 21.29 -1.99 1.27
C THR A 105 19.78 -2.02 0.93
N MET A 106 18.95 -1.58 1.88
CA MET A 106 17.51 -1.44 1.69
C MET A 106 17.14 0.00 1.34
N HIS A 107 16.90 0.28 0.06
CA HIS A 107 16.61 1.63 -0.43
C HIS A 107 15.15 2.05 -0.25
N ASN A 108 14.21 1.10 -0.24
CA ASN A 108 12.79 1.42 -0.09
C ASN A 108 12.34 1.03 1.32
N VAL A 109 12.34 2.00 2.22
CA VAL A 109 11.92 1.82 3.62
C VAL A 109 10.81 2.81 3.92
N ARG A 110 9.71 2.33 4.51
CA ARG A 110 8.56 3.16 4.86
C ARG A 110 8.04 2.84 6.25
N ILE A 111 7.82 3.89 7.03
CA ILE A 111 7.04 3.84 8.26
C ILE A 111 5.58 4.14 7.88
N ASP A 112 4.69 3.16 8.09
CA ASP A 112 3.25 3.32 7.93
C ASP A 112 2.54 2.38 8.91
N GLU A 113 1.91 2.94 9.93
CA GLU A 113 1.29 2.15 11.01
C GLU A 113 0.17 1.23 10.50
N ARG A 114 -0.46 1.59 9.38
CA ARG A 114 -1.49 0.78 8.73
C ARG A 114 -0.92 -0.42 7.98
N LEU A 115 0.40 -0.48 7.76
CA LEU A 115 1.12 -1.51 6.99
C LEU A 115 0.61 -1.62 5.54
N ILE A 116 0.28 -2.84 5.07
CA ILE A 116 -0.26 -3.03 3.72
C ILE A 116 -1.72 -2.59 3.72
N HIS A 117 -2.02 -1.54 2.99
CA HIS A 117 -3.36 -0.98 2.76
C HIS A 117 -3.45 -0.41 1.33
N GLY A 118 -4.59 0.14 0.93
CA GLY A 118 -4.85 0.55 -0.46
C GLY A 118 -3.70 1.35 -1.11
N GLN A 119 -3.19 2.40 -0.48
CA GLN A 119 -2.10 3.22 -1.05
C GLN A 119 -0.79 2.43 -1.22
N VAL A 120 -0.43 1.60 -0.22
CA VAL A 120 0.77 0.75 -0.32
C VAL A 120 0.58 -0.33 -1.37
N ALA A 121 -0.57 -1.01 -1.34
CA ALA A 121 -0.85 -2.13 -2.24
C ALA A 121 -0.94 -1.71 -3.71
N THR A 122 -1.41 -0.49 -4.01
CA THR A 122 -1.59 -0.01 -5.38
C THR A 122 -0.53 1.01 -5.80
N MET A 123 -0.45 2.15 -5.10
CA MET A 123 0.38 3.28 -5.53
C MET A 123 1.87 3.01 -5.35
N TRP A 124 2.30 2.63 -4.13
CA TRP A 124 3.70 2.38 -3.84
C TRP A 124 4.23 1.14 -4.55
N THR A 125 3.44 0.07 -4.61
CA THR A 125 3.80 -1.15 -5.33
C THR A 125 4.10 -0.89 -6.80
N ASN A 126 3.24 -0.12 -7.47
CA ASN A 126 3.42 0.20 -8.89
C ASN A 126 4.55 1.21 -9.12
N ALA A 127 4.61 2.28 -8.32
CA ALA A 127 5.64 3.33 -8.47
C ALA A 127 7.05 2.77 -8.30
N LEU A 128 7.25 1.89 -7.32
CA LEU A 128 8.54 1.27 -7.04
C LEU A 128 8.77 -0.05 -7.79
N ARG A 129 7.78 -0.55 -8.54
CA ARG A 129 7.83 -1.86 -9.23
C ARG A 129 8.26 -2.98 -8.28
N LEU A 130 7.58 -3.07 -7.14
CA LEU A 130 7.96 -3.99 -6.08
C LEU A 130 7.83 -5.45 -6.51
N THR A 131 8.84 -6.24 -6.21
CA THR A 131 8.76 -7.71 -6.27
C THR A 131 8.49 -8.32 -4.90
N ARG A 132 8.72 -7.55 -3.82
CA ARG A 132 8.48 -8.01 -2.44
C ARG A 132 8.10 -6.86 -1.51
N ILE A 133 7.17 -7.16 -0.60
CA ILE A 133 6.91 -6.35 0.60
C ILE A 133 7.44 -7.14 1.81
N MET A 134 8.28 -6.51 2.61
CA MET A 134 8.82 -7.05 3.86
C MET A 134 8.21 -6.27 5.02
N VAL A 135 7.25 -6.86 5.70
CA VAL A 135 6.67 -6.30 6.93
C VAL A 135 7.53 -6.74 8.10
N VAL A 136 8.01 -5.78 8.89
CA VAL A 136 8.88 -6.05 10.04
C VAL A 136 8.24 -5.55 11.33
N GLY A 137 8.16 -6.44 12.30
CA GLY A 137 7.62 -6.15 13.65
C GLY A 137 7.45 -7.43 14.46
N ASP A 138 7.96 -7.43 15.67
CA ASP A 138 7.96 -8.61 16.55
C ASP A 138 6.55 -8.94 17.07
N ASP A 139 5.71 -7.91 17.26
CA ASP A 139 4.29 -8.02 17.59
C ASP A 139 3.49 -8.64 16.43
N ILE A 140 3.81 -8.28 15.19
CA ILE A 140 3.13 -8.74 13.99
C ILE A 140 3.36 -10.24 13.78
N VAL A 141 4.60 -10.70 13.97
CA VAL A 141 4.96 -12.12 13.82
C VAL A 141 4.18 -13.02 14.77
N LYS A 142 3.84 -12.51 15.96
CA LYS A 142 3.09 -13.24 17.00
C LYS A 142 1.57 -13.19 16.80
N ASN A 143 1.06 -12.34 15.90
CA ASN A 143 -0.37 -12.13 15.71
C ASN A 143 -0.86 -12.80 14.41
N ASP A 144 -1.51 -13.96 14.54
CA ASP A 144 -1.98 -14.76 13.39
C ASP A 144 -3.08 -14.05 12.60
N ILE A 145 -3.95 -13.28 13.26
CA ILE A 145 -5.00 -12.51 12.60
C ILE A 145 -4.38 -11.44 11.71
N GLN A 146 -3.41 -10.69 12.24
CA GLN A 146 -2.71 -9.66 11.49
C GLN A 146 -1.89 -10.25 10.32
N LYS A 147 -1.24 -11.39 10.52
CA LYS A 147 -0.54 -12.11 9.42
C LYS A 147 -1.50 -12.51 8.31
N THR A 148 -2.68 -13.01 8.65
CA THR A 148 -3.70 -13.38 7.66
C THR A 148 -4.22 -12.17 6.91
N ALA A 149 -4.52 -11.07 7.60
CA ALA A 149 -4.92 -9.81 6.98
C ALA A 149 -3.86 -9.27 6.01
N LEU A 150 -2.57 -9.30 6.41
CA LEU A 150 -1.46 -8.87 5.55
C LEU A 150 -1.29 -9.76 4.31
N LYS A 151 -1.49 -11.07 4.43
CA LYS A 151 -1.46 -12.00 3.28
C LYS A 151 -2.57 -11.67 2.29
N THR A 152 -3.78 -11.38 2.79
CA THR A 152 -4.93 -11.02 1.96
C THR A 152 -4.75 -9.63 1.30
N ALA A 153 -4.13 -8.67 2.00
CA ALA A 153 -3.89 -7.33 1.49
C ALA A 153 -2.68 -7.23 0.54
N CYS A 154 -1.83 -8.26 0.49
CA CYS A 154 -0.64 -8.24 -0.36
C CYS A 154 -1.03 -8.33 -1.84
N PRO A 155 -0.51 -7.43 -2.71
CA PRO A 155 -0.84 -7.43 -4.12
C PRO A 155 -0.44 -8.74 -4.82
N HIS A 156 -1.25 -9.13 -5.81
CA HIS A 156 -0.92 -10.30 -6.63
C HIS A 156 0.42 -10.11 -7.35
N GLY A 157 1.23 -11.15 -7.40
CA GLY A 157 2.57 -11.12 -8.02
C GLY A 157 3.66 -10.51 -7.14
N VAL A 158 3.34 -9.99 -5.96
CA VAL A 158 4.31 -9.47 -4.99
C VAL A 158 4.48 -10.48 -3.85
N HIS A 159 5.72 -10.84 -3.57
CA HIS A 159 6.02 -11.73 -2.44
C HIS A 159 5.88 -11.00 -1.11
N LEU A 160 5.34 -11.68 -0.10
CA LEU A 160 5.24 -11.15 1.26
C LEU A 160 6.23 -11.86 2.18
N SER A 161 6.97 -11.08 2.98
CA SER A 161 7.75 -11.56 4.12
C SER A 161 7.26 -10.87 5.38
N ILE A 162 6.99 -11.61 6.45
CA ILE A 162 6.64 -11.07 7.78
C ILE A 162 7.69 -11.56 8.74
N LEU A 163 8.49 -10.64 9.31
CA LEU A 163 9.71 -10.96 10.04
C LEU A 163 9.82 -10.13 11.32
N THR A 164 10.55 -10.68 12.31
CA THR A 164 11.05 -9.88 13.44
C THR A 164 12.17 -8.96 12.97
N ALA A 165 12.46 -7.89 13.73
CA ALA A 165 13.57 -6.97 13.39
C ALA A 165 14.89 -7.72 13.23
N LYS A 166 15.25 -8.59 14.19
CA LYS A 166 16.45 -9.42 14.14
C LYS A 166 16.44 -10.42 12.98
N GLY A 167 15.28 -11.02 12.68
CA GLY A 167 15.12 -11.97 11.59
C GLY A 167 15.27 -11.30 10.21
N ALA A 168 14.75 -10.09 10.06
CA ALA A 168 14.90 -9.28 8.86
C ALA A 168 16.37 -8.89 8.65
N ALA A 169 17.02 -8.34 9.68
CA ALA A 169 18.41 -7.94 9.64
C ALA A 169 19.33 -9.10 9.23
N ARG A 170 19.18 -10.26 9.87
CA ARG A 170 19.96 -11.45 9.50
C ARG A 170 19.81 -11.79 8.02
N ARG A 171 18.57 -11.86 7.50
CA ARG A 171 18.33 -12.25 6.10
C ARG A 171 18.83 -11.21 5.10
N ILE A 172 18.76 -9.94 5.43
CA ILE A 172 19.29 -8.85 4.62
C ILE A 172 20.79 -8.93 4.56
N ASN A 173 21.47 -9.08 5.70
CA ASN A 173 22.93 -9.20 5.80
C ASN A 173 23.47 -10.47 5.11
N GLU A 174 22.66 -11.54 5.07
CA GLU A 174 22.95 -12.75 4.29
C GLU A 174 22.69 -12.57 2.77
N GLY A 175 22.24 -11.39 2.31
CA GLY A 175 21.96 -11.10 0.91
C GLY A 175 20.79 -11.89 0.30
N LYS A 176 19.84 -12.37 1.12
CA LYS A 176 18.71 -13.22 0.67
C LYS A 176 17.76 -12.54 -0.31
N TYR A 177 17.85 -11.24 -0.46
CA TYR A 177 16.94 -10.44 -1.29
C TYR A 177 17.65 -9.79 -2.49
N LYS A 178 18.89 -10.22 -2.81
CA LYS A 178 19.62 -9.73 -3.99
C LYS A 178 18.79 -9.95 -5.25
N GLY A 179 18.74 -8.93 -6.12
CA GLY A 179 17.94 -8.96 -7.35
C GLY A 179 16.44 -8.71 -7.17
N GLN A 180 15.98 -8.42 -5.94
CA GLN A 180 14.58 -8.09 -5.67
C GLN A 180 14.41 -6.62 -5.34
N THR A 181 13.31 -6.03 -5.80
CA THR A 181 12.88 -4.69 -5.35
C THR A 181 12.01 -4.86 -4.11
N VAL A 182 12.58 -4.59 -2.95
CA VAL A 182 11.95 -4.82 -1.64
C VAL A 182 11.49 -3.51 -1.04
N LEU A 183 10.23 -3.42 -0.59
CA LEU A 183 9.76 -2.38 0.33
C LEU A 183 9.79 -2.94 1.74
N VAL A 184 10.61 -2.36 2.61
CA VAL A 184 10.59 -2.61 4.05
C VAL A 184 9.51 -1.73 4.67
N LEU A 185 8.53 -2.34 5.33
CA LEU A 185 7.36 -1.67 5.89
C LEU A 185 7.27 -1.95 7.39
N VAL A 186 7.25 -0.89 8.19
CA VAL A 186 7.23 -0.95 9.66
C VAL A 186 6.16 -0.02 10.23
N LYS A 187 5.71 -0.28 11.46
CA LYS A 187 4.72 0.57 12.14
C LYS A 187 5.32 1.83 12.76
N ASN A 188 6.56 1.77 13.22
CA ASN A 188 7.20 2.84 13.99
C ASN A 188 8.73 2.85 13.79
N PRO A 189 9.40 3.96 14.14
CA PRO A 189 10.84 4.10 13.97
C PRO A 189 11.68 3.19 14.88
N GLY A 190 11.16 2.75 16.01
CA GLY A 190 11.89 1.87 16.94
C GLY A 190 12.25 0.51 16.32
N VAL A 191 11.42 -0.01 15.41
CA VAL A 191 11.75 -1.23 14.64
C VAL A 191 12.93 -0.99 13.71
N LEU A 192 13.01 0.17 13.04
CA LEU A 192 14.13 0.52 12.15
C LEU A 192 15.41 0.72 12.94
N ARG A 193 15.35 1.34 14.13
CA ARG A 193 16.48 1.43 15.04
C ARG A 193 17.04 0.05 15.36
N GLN A 194 16.19 -0.91 15.72
CA GLN A 194 16.65 -2.28 15.98
C GLN A 194 17.29 -2.93 14.73
N MET A 195 16.83 -2.61 13.53
CA MET A 195 17.45 -3.13 12.30
C MET A 195 18.82 -2.52 12.07
N VAL A 196 19.00 -1.20 12.27
CA VAL A 196 20.29 -0.50 12.19
C VAL A 196 21.25 -1.05 13.24
N ASP A 197 20.82 -1.25 14.49
CA ASP A 197 21.61 -1.87 15.56
C ASP A 197 22.11 -3.27 15.20
N ASN A 198 21.38 -3.98 14.33
CA ASN A 198 21.77 -5.28 13.79
C ASN A 198 22.49 -5.20 12.43
N GLY A 199 23.03 -4.03 12.08
CA GLY A 199 23.92 -3.82 10.94
C GLY A 199 23.24 -3.69 9.58
N VAL A 200 21.93 -3.36 9.54
CA VAL A 200 21.25 -3.11 8.26
C VAL A 200 21.51 -1.67 7.81
N ASN A 201 21.91 -1.51 6.56
CA ASN A 201 22.05 -0.20 5.94
C ASN A 201 20.70 0.28 5.37
N LEU A 202 20.20 1.41 5.88
CA LEU A 202 18.92 2.05 5.51
C LEU A 202 19.19 3.51 5.12
N PRO A 203 19.65 3.79 3.89
CA PRO A 203 20.09 5.15 3.51
C PRO A 203 18.92 6.15 3.44
N GLU A 204 17.73 5.72 3.08
CA GLU A 204 16.55 6.57 2.99
C GLU A 204 15.35 5.92 3.69
N ILE A 205 14.59 6.73 4.45
CA ILE A 205 13.40 6.29 5.18
C ILE A 205 12.26 7.26 4.90
N ASN A 206 11.17 6.74 4.33
CA ASN A 206 9.92 7.46 4.15
C ASN A 206 9.07 7.39 5.42
N VAL A 207 8.73 8.51 6.02
CA VAL A 207 7.76 8.61 7.11
C VAL A 207 6.39 8.93 6.51
N GLY A 208 5.56 7.91 6.31
CA GLY A 208 4.29 8.03 5.60
C GLY A 208 3.09 8.25 6.50
N ASN A 209 2.91 7.43 7.52
CA ASN A 209 1.78 7.53 8.44
C ASN A 209 2.13 7.02 9.83
N MET A 210 1.79 7.83 10.84
CA MET A 210 1.85 7.48 12.26
C MET A 210 0.63 8.10 12.95
N SER A 211 -0.24 7.26 13.51
CA SER A 211 -1.51 7.67 14.11
C SER A 211 -1.31 8.46 15.41
N THR A 212 -2.28 9.32 15.71
CA THR A 212 -2.29 10.10 16.95
C THR A 212 -2.46 9.19 18.16
N LYS A 213 -1.61 9.36 19.18
CA LYS A 213 -1.67 8.72 20.50
C LYS A 213 -1.87 9.79 21.58
N ALA A 214 -2.19 9.38 22.80
CA ALA A 214 -2.53 10.29 23.89
C ALA A 214 -1.40 11.31 24.22
N ASP A 215 -0.15 10.90 24.06
CA ASP A 215 1.08 11.65 24.36
C ASP A 215 1.84 12.10 23.10
N SER A 216 1.19 12.05 21.93
CA SER A 216 1.81 12.44 20.65
C SER A 216 1.49 13.87 20.26
N ARG A 217 2.44 14.52 19.56
CA ARG A 217 2.23 15.78 18.86
C ARG A 217 2.18 15.56 17.35
N GLN A 218 1.35 16.29 16.65
CA GLN A 218 1.26 16.21 15.20
C GLN A 218 2.36 17.06 14.55
N VAL A 219 3.10 16.48 13.61
CA VAL A 219 4.20 17.12 12.87
C VAL A 219 3.92 17.23 11.37
N ALA A 220 3.05 16.35 10.85
CA ALA A 220 2.55 16.42 9.49
C ALA A 220 1.09 15.94 9.46
N LYS A 221 0.37 16.15 8.36
CA LYS A 221 -1.07 15.79 8.23
C LYS A 221 -1.37 14.34 8.60
N SER A 222 -0.45 13.41 8.31
CA SER A 222 -0.59 11.98 8.54
C SER A 222 0.36 11.43 9.59
N VAL A 223 1.12 12.30 10.30
CA VAL A 223 2.16 11.86 11.22
C VAL A 223 2.05 12.58 12.55
N ALA A 224 1.77 11.82 13.60
CA ALA A 224 1.86 12.21 15.01
C ALA A 224 2.94 11.38 15.69
N ILE A 225 3.76 12.00 16.53
CA ILE A 225 4.95 11.42 17.14
C ILE A 225 4.97 11.58 18.65
N THR A 226 5.47 10.59 19.36
CA THR A 226 5.75 10.63 20.79
C THR A 226 7.20 11.10 21.04
N ALA A 227 7.55 11.35 22.30
CA ALA A 227 8.93 11.66 22.69
C ALA A 227 9.89 10.49 22.32
N GLU A 228 9.45 9.24 22.53
CA GLU A 228 10.21 8.05 22.14
C GLU A 228 10.45 7.97 20.63
N ASP A 229 9.45 8.34 19.81
CA ASP A 229 9.61 8.39 18.35
C ASP A 229 10.66 9.43 17.94
N VAL A 230 10.67 10.61 18.61
CA VAL A 230 11.69 11.66 18.37
C VAL A 230 13.09 11.14 18.64
N ASP A 231 13.31 10.44 19.76
CA ASP A 231 14.60 9.85 20.10
C ASP A 231 15.04 8.82 19.05
N ASN A 232 14.12 7.99 18.59
CA ASN A 232 14.40 7.01 17.54
C ASN A 232 14.71 7.67 16.18
N PHE A 233 13.99 8.75 15.80
CA PHE A 233 14.29 9.49 14.58
C PHE A 233 15.66 10.19 14.64
N ASN A 234 16.00 10.82 15.76
CA ASN A 234 17.32 11.41 15.96
C ASN A 234 18.42 10.35 15.84
N TYR A 235 18.23 9.19 16.49
CA TYR A 235 19.16 8.07 16.40
C TYR A 235 19.37 7.62 14.94
N LEU A 236 18.30 7.42 14.18
CA LEU A 236 18.38 7.01 12.78
C LEU A 236 19.12 8.05 11.92
N ASN A 237 18.85 9.34 12.13
CA ASN A 237 19.52 10.42 11.41
C ASN A 237 21.02 10.48 11.75
N GLU A 238 21.40 10.31 13.02
CA GLU A 238 22.80 10.26 13.47
C GLU A 238 23.57 9.06 12.89
N HIS A 239 22.85 7.97 12.56
CA HIS A 239 23.40 6.77 11.92
C HIS A 239 23.34 6.81 10.38
N GLY A 240 23.14 8.01 9.80
CA GLY A 240 23.23 8.23 8.35
C GLY A 240 21.99 7.91 7.56
N CYS A 241 20.83 7.71 8.23
CA CYS A 241 19.56 7.54 7.54
C CYS A 241 18.98 8.91 7.17
N HIS A 242 18.69 9.15 5.89
CA HIS A 242 17.96 10.32 5.42
C HIS A 242 16.47 10.11 5.60
N LEU A 243 15.81 10.98 6.36
CA LEU A 243 14.39 10.89 6.72
C LEU A 243 13.57 11.92 5.92
N TYR A 244 12.56 11.48 5.19
CA TYR A 244 11.65 12.36 4.46
C TYR A 244 10.20 11.96 4.68
N HIS A 245 9.30 12.95 4.63
CA HIS A 245 7.86 12.73 4.62
C HIS A 245 7.32 12.73 3.19
N GLN A 246 6.54 11.72 2.85
CA GLN A 246 5.83 11.63 1.58
C GLN A 246 4.67 10.64 1.75
N MET A 247 3.44 11.10 1.56
CA MET A 247 2.26 10.27 1.79
C MET A 247 1.97 9.35 0.61
N VAL A 248 2.06 9.87 -0.61
CA VAL A 248 1.89 9.12 -1.86
C VAL A 248 3.01 9.45 -2.84
N PRO A 249 3.36 8.53 -3.77
CA PRO A 249 4.51 8.71 -4.67
C PRO A 249 4.45 9.95 -5.58
N ALA A 250 3.26 10.51 -5.80
CA ALA A 250 3.05 11.69 -6.64
C ALA A 250 3.30 13.02 -5.93
N GLU A 251 3.43 13.02 -4.59
CA GLU A 251 3.75 14.21 -3.81
C GLU A 251 5.25 14.46 -3.75
N ASP A 252 5.65 15.70 -3.46
CA ASP A 252 7.04 16.06 -3.20
C ASP A 252 7.51 15.47 -1.87
N LYS A 253 8.81 15.20 -1.78
CA LYS A 253 9.46 14.80 -0.54
C LYS A 253 9.71 16.02 0.34
N GLU A 254 9.28 15.98 1.59
CA GLU A 254 9.56 17.00 2.60
C GLU A 254 10.63 16.49 3.59
N GLU A 255 11.62 17.31 3.91
CA GLU A 255 12.66 16.96 4.88
C GLU A 255 12.05 16.73 6.28
N PHE A 256 12.05 15.48 6.73
CA PHE A 256 11.33 15.12 7.95
C PHE A 256 11.98 15.71 9.21
N MET A 257 13.30 15.82 9.26
CA MET A 257 14.00 16.42 10.39
C MET A 257 13.69 17.91 10.59
N GLU A 258 13.27 18.62 9.52
CA GLU A 258 12.79 20.00 9.64
C GLU A 258 11.36 20.07 10.21
N LEU A 259 10.53 19.05 9.93
CA LEU A 259 9.19 18.94 10.53
C LEU A 259 9.25 18.64 12.03
N LEU A 260 10.28 17.94 12.51
CA LEU A 260 10.49 17.67 13.92
C LEU A 260 10.79 18.93 14.76
N LYS A 261 11.33 19.97 14.14
CA LYS A 261 11.69 21.23 14.82
C LYS A 261 10.50 22.18 15.04
N LYS A 262 9.41 21.95 14.33
CA LYS A 262 8.15 22.71 14.45
C LYS A 262 7.31 22.17 15.61
#